data_bdf5ecad9c7f26fec28daa62a8be15ff
#
_entry.id   bdf5ecad9c7f26fec28daa62a8be15ff
#
_cell.length_a   1.000
_cell.length_b   1.000
_cell.length_c   1.000
_cell.angle_alpha   90.00
_cell.angle_beta   90.00
_cell.angle_gamma   90.00
#
_symmetry.space_group_name_H-M   'P 1'
#
loop_
_entity.id
_entity.type
_entity.pdbx_description
1 polymer ?
#
loop_
_entity_poly.entity_id
_entity_poly.type
_entity_poly.pdbx_seq_one_letter_code
_entity_poly.pdbx_strand_id
1 'polypeptide(L)'
;MLSSMEKRKIQLGGEEKLFLRHYISKGSHSARSIRRARMLLLLDEGSKNQKQIALDCNCSEGTVTNLVKRYAECKGLVKQVLEEKRRSGQPTIITAELEANITALACCGEGPDGRSSWTLDLMADKMVKDGLAVHLSYETVGKVLKKANSSPGLKSSGASLR
;
A
#
# COMPACT_ATOMS: atom_id res chain seq x y z
N MET A 1 -36.80 18.28 -4.48
CA MET A 1 -36.67 17.36 -5.63
C MET A 1 -35.38 16.57 -5.48
N LEU A 2 -35.44 15.38 -4.92
CA LEU A 2 -34.28 14.52 -4.70
C LEU A 2 -33.99 13.81 -6.02
N SER A 3 -32.89 14.18 -6.63
CA SER A 3 -32.34 13.55 -7.85
C SER A 3 -32.25 12.06 -7.63
N SER A 4 -33.00 11.32 -8.43
CA SER A 4 -32.97 9.87 -8.54
C SER A 4 -31.53 9.44 -8.78
N MET A 5 -30.88 8.83 -7.78
CA MET A 5 -29.60 8.15 -7.99
C MET A 5 -29.87 7.03 -9.02
N GLU A 6 -29.58 7.30 -10.28
CA GLU A 6 -29.55 6.28 -11.31
C GLU A 6 -28.73 5.08 -10.79
N LYS A 7 -29.44 3.97 -10.54
CA LYS A 7 -28.81 2.69 -10.21
C LYS A 7 -27.85 2.38 -11.36
N ARG A 8 -26.57 2.64 -11.19
CA ARG A 8 -25.55 2.30 -12.16
C ARG A 8 -25.59 0.79 -12.35
N LYS A 9 -26.26 0.36 -13.44
CA LYS A 9 -26.31 -1.05 -13.81
C LYS A 9 -24.91 -1.47 -14.29
N ILE A 10 -24.37 -2.51 -13.71
CA ILE A 10 -23.19 -3.18 -14.26
C ILE A 10 -23.67 -3.96 -15.48
N GLN A 11 -22.97 -3.79 -16.59
CA GLN A 11 -23.19 -4.54 -17.82
C GLN A 11 -21.86 -5.20 -18.19
N LEU A 12 -21.84 -6.53 -18.18
CA LEU A 12 -20.67 -7.32 -18.49
C LEU A 12 -20.78 -7.87 -19.93
N GLY A 13 -19.70 -7.79 -20.68
CA GLY A 13 -19.58 -8.45 -21.97
C GLY A 13 -19.60 -9.97 -21.86
N GLY A 14 -19.88 -10.68 -22.94
CA GLY A 14 -19.89 -12.15 -22.95
C GLY A 14 -18.57 -12.76 -22.51
N GLU A 15 -17.45 -12.22 -22.98
CA GLU A 15 -16.11 -12.67 -22.60
C GLU A 15 -15.81 -12.43 -21.11
N GLU A 16 -16.26 -11.31 -20.55
CA GLU A 16 -16.08 -10.99 -19.15
C GLU A 16 -16.86 -11.95 -18.24
N LYS A 17 -18.08 -12.33 -18.66
CA LYS A 17 -18.89 -13.34 -17.95
C LYS A 17 -18.19 -14.70 -17.96
N LEU A 18 -17.67 -15.12 -19.09
CA LEU A 18 -16.91 -16.36 -19.22
C LEU A 18 -15.64 -16.32 -18.36
N PHE A 19 -14.90 -15.22 -18.42
CA PHE A 19 -13.72 -15.00 -17.59
C PHE A 19 -14.05 -15.10 -16.09
N LEU A 20 -15.10 -14.42 -15.64
CA LEU A 20 -15.50 -14.44 -14.22
C LEU A 20 -15.95 -15.82 -13.76
N ARG A 21 -16.71 -16.57 -14.59
CA ARG A 21 -17.11 -17.95 -14.27
C ARG A 21 -15.91 -18.87 -14.17
N HIS A 22 -14.96 -18.75 -15.10
CA HIS A 22 -13.70 -19.50 -15.05
C HIS A 22 -12.86 -19.13 -13.84
N TYR A 23 -12.76 -17.83 -13.52
CA TYR A 23 -12.03 -17.31 -12.37
C TYR A 23 -12.56 -17.86 -11.03
N ILE A 24 -13.87 -18.04 -10.91
CA ILE A 24 -14.50 -18.58 -9.69
C ILE A 24 -14.27 -20.09 -9.59
N SER A 25 -14.23 -20.83 -10.72
CA SER A 25 -14.18 -22.29 -10.74
C SER A 25 -12.77 -22.86 -10.75
N LYS A 26 -11.77 -22.10 -11.24
CA LYS A 26 -10.40 -22.58 -11.42
C LYS A 26 -9.38 -21.59 -10.88
N GLY A 27 -8.26 -22.10 -10.38
CA GLY A 27 -7.13 -21.33 -9.90
C GLY A 27 -7.14 -21.06 -8.40
N SER A 28 -6.00 -20.58 -7.88
CA SER A 28 -5.84 -20.16 -6.50
C SER A 28 -6.01 -18.65 -6.41
N HIS A 29 -7.19 -18.23 -5.95
CA HIS A 29 -7.55 -16.81 -5.84
C HIS A 29 -7.93 -16.47 -4.40
N SER A 30 -7.76 -15.20 -4.01
CA SER A 30 -8.19 -14.75 -2.67
C SER A 30 -9.71 -14.86 -2.52
N ALA A 31 -10.18 -15.20 -1.32
CA ALA A 31 -11.62 -15.28 -1.03
C ALA A 31 -12.34 -13.95 -1.34
N ARG A 32 -11.64 -12.82 -1.21
CA ARG A 32 -12.19 -11.50 -1.54
C ARG A 32 -12.37 -11.30 -3.04
N SER A 33 -11.41 -11.72 -3.86
CA SER A 33 -11.52 -11.60 -5.31
C SER A 33 -12.59 -12.52 -5.88
N ILE A 34 -12.70 -13.74 -5.37
CA ILE A 34 -13.79 -14.68 -5.72
C ILE A 34 -15.15 -14.09 -5.36
N ARG A 35 -15.29 -13.50 -4.17
CA ARG A 35 -16.54 -12.84 -3.74
C ARG A 35 -16.89 -11.67 -4.67
N ARG A 36 -15.91 -10.83 -5.05
CA ARG A 36 -16.13 -9.74 -6.01
C ARG A 36 -16.60 -10.28 -7.37
N ALA A 37 -15.99 -11.37 -7.86
CA ALA A 37 -16.38 -11.99 -9.13
C ALA A 37 -17.84 -12.49 -9.09
N ARG A 38 -18.27 -13.13 -7.99
CA ARG A 38 -19.66 -13.55 -7.79
C ARG A 38 -20.62 -12.37 -7.76
N MET A 39 -20.28 -11.31 -7.00
CA MET A 39 -21.11 -10.12 -6.93
C MET A 39 -21.28 -9.43 -8.30
N LEU A 40 -20.21 -9.37 -9.12
CA LEU A 40 -20.29 -8.79 -10.47
C LEU A 40 -21.25 -9.55 -11.35
N LEU A 41 -21.22 -10.89 -11.34
CA LEU A 41 -22.15 -11.72 -12.11
C LEU A 41 -23.61 -11.51 -11.66
N LEU A 42 -23.87 -11.47 -10.36
CA LEU A 42 -25.22 -11.24 -9.82
C LEU A 42 -25.74 -9.84 -10.10
N LEU A 43 -24.87 -8.84 -10.11
CA LEU A 43 -25.22 -7.46 -10.44
C LEU A 43 -25.55 -7.30 -11.94
N ASP A 44 -24.86 -8.02 -12.80
CA ASP A 44 -25.13 -8.03 -14.24
C ASP A 44 -26.44 -8.74 -14.59
N GLU A 45 -26.77 -9.85 -13.90
CA GLU A 45 -28.07 -10.54 -14.07
C GLU A 45 -29.26 -9.63 -13.77
N GLY A 46 -29.10 -8.70 -12.82
CA GLY A 46 -30.11 -7.72 -12.45
C GLY A 46 -31.37 -8.30 -11.82
N SER A 47 -31.40 -9.63 -11.53
CA SER A 47 -32.53 -10.33 -10.93
C SER A 47 -32.72 -10.01 -9.43
N LYS A 48 -31.66 -9.59 -8.76
CA LYS A 48 -31.60 -9.35 -7.32
C LYS A 48 -31.24 -7.92 -6.98
N ASN A 49 -31.78 -7.42 -5.87
CA ASN A 49 -31.37 -6.13 -5.33
C ASN A 49 -30.02 -6.25 -4.55
N GLN A 50 -29.38 -5.12 -4.27
CA GLN A 50 -28.07 -5.10 -3.60
C GLN A 50 -28.09 -5.79 -2.22
N LYS A 51 -29.22 -5.69 -1.49
CA LYS A 51 -29.38 -6.34 -0.18
C LYS A 51 -29.42 -7.88 -0.32
N GLN A 52 -30.11 -8.40 -1.34
CA GLN A 52 -30.14 -9.83 -1.61
C GLN A 52 -28.78 -10.37 -2.06
N ILE A 53 -28.08 -9.61 -2.93
CA ILE A 53 -26.72 -9.97 -3.36
C ILE A 53 -25.75 -9.99 -2.17
N ALA A 54 -25.89 -9.04 -1.24
CA ALA A 54 -25.08 -9.00 -0.04
C ALA A 54 -25.27 -10.25 0.83
N LEU A 55 -26.52 -10.70 1.00
CA LEU A 55 -26.84 -11.94 1.71
C LEU A 55 -26.27 -13.17 1.00
N ASP A 56 -26.48 -13.29 -0.31
CA ASP A 56 -25.98 -14.44 -1.10
C ASP A 56 -24.44 -14.54 -1.11
N CYS A 57 -23.77 -13.40 -1.06
CA CYS A 57 -22.31 -13.32 -1.03
C CYS A 57 -21.72 -13.27 0.39
N ASN A 58 -22.57 -13.37 1.42
CA ASN A 58 -22.18 -13.29 2.84
C ASN A 58 -21.31 -12.05 3.11
N CYS A 59 -21.85 -10.85 2.80
CA CYS A 59 -21.19 -9.57 3.01
C CYS A 59 -22.19 -8.46 3.34
N SER A 60 -21.70 -7.28 3.70
CA SER A 60 -22.55 -6.11 3.94
C SER A 60 -22.99 -5.45 2.63
N GLU A 61 -24.14 -4.79 2.64
CA GLU A 61 -24.66 -4.02 1.51
C GLU A 61 -23.67 -2.92 1.07
N GLY A 62 -22.97 -2.29 2.03
CA GLY A 62 -21.91 -1.33 1.74
C GLY A 62 -20.74 -1.93 0.91
N THR A 63 -20.47 -3.23 1.05
CA THR A 63 -19.47 -3.92 0.22
C THR A 63 -19.91 -4.01 -1.23
N VAL A 64 -21.19 -4.29 -1.48
CA VAL A 64 -21.77 -4.33 -2.84
C VAL A 64 -21.73 -2.93 -3.46
N THR A 65 -22.16 -1.90 -2.71
CA THR A 65 -22.11 -0.50 -3.16
C THR A 65 -20.71 -0.04 -3.51
N ASN A 66 -19.70 -0.40 -2.67
CA ASN A 66 -18.30 -0.08 -2.93
C ASN A 66 -17.76 -0.80 -4.16
N LEU A 67 -18.20 -2.03 -4.43
CA LEU A 67 -17.84 -2.75 -5.64
C LEU A 67 -18.39 -2.06 -6.90
N VAL A 68 -19.64 -1.58 -6.88
CA VAL A 68 -20.25 -0.83 -7.99
C VAL A 68 -19.46 0.47 -8.26
N LYS A 69 -19.10 1.20 -7.20
CA LYS A 69 -18.26 2.41 -7.32
C LYS A 69 -16.91 2.07 -7.96
N ARG A 70 -16.25 1.01 -7.46
CA ARG A 70 -14.96 0.57 -7.97
C ARG A 70 -15.02 0.14 -9.43
N TYR A 71 -16.08 -0.55 -9.85
CA TYR A 71 -16.30 -0.93 -11.24
C TYR A 71 -16.38 0.29 -12.15
N ALA A 72 -17.09 1.34 -11.71
CA ALA A 72 -17.17 2.60 -12.43
C ALA A 72 -15.80 3.33 -12.48
N GLU A 73 -15.05 3.36 -11.38
CA GLU A 73 -13.70 3.95 -11.30
C GLU A 73 -12.73 3.24 -12.26
N CYS A 74 -12.81 1.91 -12.35
CA CYS A 74 -11.98 1.09 -13.25
C CYS A 74 -12.50 1.08 -14.69
N LYS A 75 -13.47 1.93 -15.06
CA LYS A 75 -14.07 2.01 -16.41
C LYS A 75 -14.52 0.65 -16.95
N GLY A 76 -15.04 -0.21 -16.09
CA GLY A 76 -15.51 -1.54 -16.45
C GLY A 76 -14.42 -2.63 -16.59
N LEU A 77 -13.15 -2.31 -16.37
CA LEU A 77 -12.06 -3.30 -16.48
C LEU A 77 -12.13 -4.32 -15.34
N VAL A 78 -12.76 -5.45 -15.58
CA VAL A 78 -13.04 -6.51 -14.58
C VAL A 78 -11.77 -6.98 -13.88
N LYS A 79 -10.65 -7.18 -14.58
CA LYS A 79 -9.38 -7.62 -13.98
C LYS A 79 -8.91 -6.66 -12.88
N GLN A 80 -8.95 -5.35 -13.13
CA GLN A 80 -8.56 -4.32 -12.14
C GLN A 80 -9.52 -4.26 -10.95
N VAL A 81 -10.81 -4.55 -11.16
CA VAL A 81 -11.80 -4.62 -10.09
C VAL A 81 -11.51 -5.78 -9.14
N LEU A 82 -11.05 -6.93 -9.67
CA LEU A 82 -10.72 -8.11 -8.88
C LEU A 82 -9.41 -7.95 -8.09
N GLU A 83 -8.44 -7.21 -8.62
CA GLU A 83 -7.15 -6.97 -7.96
C GLU A 83 -7.30 -6.23 -6.63
N GLU A 84 -6.47 -6.58 -5.67
CA GLU A 84 -6.41 -5.83 -4.39
C GLU A 84 -5.58 -4.56 -4.58
N LYS A 85 -6.18 -3.40 -4.24
CA LYS A 85 -5.38 -2.17 -4.12
C LYS A 85 -4.35 -2.37 -3.01
N ARG A 86 -3.10 -2.00 -3.25
CA ARG A 86 -2.09 -1.91 -2.20
C ARG A 86 -2.64 -1.04 -1.07
N ARG A 87 -2.56 -1.56 0.15
CA ARG A 87 -2.90 -0.74 1.32
C ARG A 87 -1.80 0.30 1.47
N SER A 88 -2.17 1.56 1.70
CA SER A 88 -1.24 2.55 2.23
C SER A 88 -0.87 2.07 3.62
N GLY A 89 0.30 1.51 3.82
CA GLY A 89 0.78 1.13 5.14
C GLY A 89 0.78 2.31 6.12
N GLN A 90 1.33 2.09 7.30
CA GLN A 90 1.60 3.19 8.23
C GLN A 90 2.45 4.25 7.52
N PRO A 91 2.12 5.55 7.62
CA PRO A 91 2.96 6.61 7.08
C PRO A 91 4.40 6.45 7.58
N THR A 92 5.35 6.60 6.68
CA THR A 92 6.75 6.54 7.09
C THR A 92 7.09 7.75 7.97
N ILE A 93 7.71 7.50 9.11
CA ILE A 93 8.25 8.54 10.00
C ILE A 93 9.53 9.14 9.39
N ILE A 94 10.13 8.43 8.44
CA ILE A 94 11.39 8.81 7.83
C ILE A 94 11.12 9.85 6.73
N THR A 95 11.44 11.10 7.03
CA THR A 95 11.42 12.20 6.06
C THR A 95 12.75 12.26 5.31
N ALA A 96 12.75 12.93 4.15
CA ALA A 96 14.00 13.16 3.40
C ALA A 96 15.03 13.96 4.21
N GLU A 97 14.56 14.90 5.03
CA GLU A 97 15.40 15.69 5.94
C GLU A 97 16.04 14.83 7.01
N LEU A 98 15.27 13.92 7.62
CA LEU A 98 15.78 12.96 8.60
C LEU A 98 16.82 12.01 7.98
N GLU A 99 16.57 11.48 6.77
CA GLU A 99 17.53 10.65 6.04
C GLU A 99 18.83 11.41 5.76
N ALA A 100 18.75 12.67 5.34
CA ALA A 100 19.91 13.51 5.05
C ALA A 100 20.75 13.78 6.32
N ASN A 101 20.11 14.13 7.43
CA ASN A 101 20.80 14.40 8.70
C ASN A 101 21.47 13.15 9.27
N ILE A 102 20.82 11.99 9.23
CA ILE A 102 21.41 10.70 9.65
C ILE A 102 22.65 10.37 8.79
N THR A 103 22.54 10.58 7.47
CA THR A 103 23.65 10.32 6.55
C THR A 103 24.82 11.27 6.79
N ALA A 104 24.53 12.56 7.01
CA ALA A 104 25.53 13.56 7.33
C ALA A 104 26.29 13.23 8.62
N LEU A 105 25.58 12.83 9.68
CA LEU A 105 26.23 12.41 10.94
C LEU A 105 27.10 11.16 10.76
N ALA A 106 26.66 10.20 9.94
CA ALA A 106 27.47 9.01 9.66
C ALA A 106 28.76 9.32 8.87
N CYS A 107 28.76 10.41 8.09
CA CYS A 107 29.95 10.89 7.37
C CYS A 107 30.86 11.79 8.25
N CYS A 108 30.33 12.36 9.34
CA CYS A 108 31.14 13.07 10.32
C CYS A 108 31.92 12.07 11.17
N GLY A 109 33.25 12.06 11.04
CA GLY A 109 34.12 11.11 11.75
C GLY A 109 34.15 11.29 13.28
N GLU A 110 33.75 12.46 13.79
CA GLU A 110 33.80 12.79 15.21
C GLU A 110 32.41 12.65 15.86
N GLY A 111 32.34 11.81 16.89
CA GLY A 111 31.13 11.64 17.71
C GLY A 111 30.99 12.73 18.79
N PRO A 112 29.84 12.81 19.48
CA PRO A 112 29.64 13.77 20.56
C PRO A 112 30.55 13.45 21.76
N ASP A 113 30.83 14.48 22.56
CA ASP A 113 31.56 14.34 23.82
C ASP A 113 32.97 13.72 23.69
N GLY A 114 33.68 14.01 22.60
CA GLY A 114 35.04 13.52 22.36
C GLY A 114 35.11 12.03 21.96
N ARG A 115 34.01 11.42 21.58
CA ARG A 115 33.97 10.05 21.05
C ARG A 115 34.52 10.00 19.62
N SER A 116 35.27 8.96 19.30
CA SER A 116 35.85 8.77 17.96
C SER A 116 34.86 8.44 16.87
N SER A 117 33.61 8.11 17.19
CA SER A 117 32.59 7.73 16.20
C SER A 117 31.16 7.87 16.71
N TRP A 118 30.24 7.99 15.79
CA TRP A 118 28.80 7.94 16.06
C TRP A 118 28.31 6.49 16.15
N THR A 119 27.56 6.17 17.21
CA THR A 119 26.78 4.93 17.28
C THR A 119 25.35 5.17 16.79
N LEU A 120 24.65 4.09 16.39
CA LEU A 120 23.26 4.19 15.92
C LEU A 120 22.32 4.78 17.00
N ASP A 121 22.55 4.45 18.28
CA ASP A 121 21.77 4.99 19.39
C ASP A 121 22.01 6.50 19.57
N LEU A 122 23.27 6.93 19.54
CA LEU A 122 23.60 8.37 19.65
C LEU A 122 23.02 9.18 18.49
N MET A 123 23.01 8.62 17.27
CA MET A 123 22.36 9.25 16.13
C MET A 123 20.85 9.35 16.34
N ALA A 124 20.22 8.30 16.84
CA ALA A 124 18.78 8.31 17.14
C ALA A 124 18.42 9.36 18.17
N ASP A 125 19.16 9.42 19.28
CA ASP A 125 18.98 10.41 20.35
C ASP A 125 19.20 11.84 19.85
N LYS A 126 20.19 12.05 18.99
CA LYS A 126 20.48 13.36 18.40
C LYS A 126 19.32 13.83 17.52
N MET A 127 18.76 12.95 16.67
CA MET A 127 17.62 13.29 15.81
C MET A 127 16.36 13.65 16.61
N VAL A 128 16.15 13.00 17.74
CA VAL A 128 15.05 13.32 18.67
C VAL A 128 15.30 14.65 19.38
N LYS A 129 16.53 14.91 19.86
CA LYS A 129 16.90 16.16 20.50
C LYS A 129 16.80 17.37 19.56
N ASP A 130 17.14 17.17 18.30
CA ASP A 130 17.05 18.22 17.26
C ASP A 130 15.60 18.44 16.77
N GLY A 131 14.62 17.67 17.28
CA GLY A 131 13.21 17.79 16.93
C GLY A 131 12.83 17.23 15.56
N LEU A 132 13.74 16.51 14.91
CA LEU A 132 13.51 15.90 13.59
C LEU A 132 12.64 14.65 13.64
N ALA A 133 12.53 14.03 14.82
CA ALA A 133 11.65 12.90 15.09
C ALA A 133 11.14 12.95 16.53
N VAL A 134 9.89 12.54 16.75
CA VAL A 134 9.33 12.41 18.12
C VAL A 134 9.93 11.19 18.82
N HIS A 135 10.15 10.13 18.06
CA HIS A 135 10.76 8.88 18.51
C HIS A 135 11.48 8.21 17.33
N LEU A 136 12.70 7.77 17.56
CA LEU A 136 13.50 7.08 16.57
C LEU A 136 14.29 5.94 17.22
N SER A 137 14.18 4.73 16.65
CA SER A 137 14.95 3.58 17.12
C SER A 137 16.27 3.45 16.35
N TYR A 138 17.30 2.90 16.99
CA TYR A 138 18.59 2.60 16.37
C TYR A 138 18.46 1.67 15.16
N GLU A 139 17.47 0.75 15.17
CA GLU A 139 17.18 -0.11 14.01
C GLU A 139 16.73 0.69 12.79
N THR A 140 15.94 1.75 13.02
CA THR A 140 15.47 2.64 11.94
C THR A 140 16.65 3.40 11.34
N VAL A 141 17.54 3.93 12.18
CA VAL A 141 18.80 4.57 11.75
C VAL A 141 19.63 3.59 10.92
N GLY A 142 19.80 2.35 11.38
CA GLY A 142 20.52 1.31 10.64
C GLY A 142 19.91 0.98 9.28
N LYS A 143 18.57 0.98 9.16
CA LYS A 143 17.88 0.78 7.89
C LYS A 143 18.10 1.94 6.91
N VAL A 144 18.09 3.18 7.41
CA VAL A 144 18.39 4.38 6.61
C VAL A 144 19.80 4.31 6.04
N LEU A 145 20.79 4.03 6.88
CA LEU A 145 22.19 3.95 6.45
C LEU A 145 22.43 2.80 5.46
N LYS A 146 21.82 1.64 5.66
CA LYS A 146 21.89 0.54 4.69
C LYS A 146 21.30 0.93 3.34
N LYS A 147 20.18 1.64 3.33
CA LYS A 147 19.55 2.14 2.10
C LYS A 147 20.45 3.14 1.39
N ALA A 148 21.07 4.08 2.12
CA ALA A 148 22.00 5.05 1.57
C ALA A 148 23.22 4.37 0.93
N ASN A 149 23.83 3.38 1.59
CA ASN A 149 24.97 2.62 1.06
C ASN A 149 24.62 1.70 -0.12
N SER A 150 23.38 1.26 -0.25
CA SER A 150 22.91 0.43 -1.37
C SER A 150 22.41 1.24 -2.56
N SER A 151 22.32 2.57 -2.46
CA SER A 151 21.98 3.44 -3.59
C SER A 151 23.18 3.57 -4.54
N PRO A 152 23.03 3.33 -5.85
CA PRO A 152 24.13 3.22 -6.81
C PRO A 152 24.92 4.52 -7.06
N GLY A 153 24.65 5.59 -6.33
CA GLY A 153 25.32 6.89 -6.45
C GLY A 153 26.42 7.19 -5.39
N LEU A 154 26.44 6.47 -4.27
CA LEU A 154 27.50 6.62 -3.26
C LEU A 154 28.48 5.46 -3.35
N LYS A 155 29.38 5.51 -4.31
CA LYS A 155 30.62 4.71 -4.24
C LYS A 155 31.45 5.32 -3.11
N SER A 156 31.59 4.61 -2.00
CA SER A 156 32.59 4.92 -1.00
C SER A 156 33.95 4.91 -1.71
N SER A 157 34.59 6.08 -1.83
CA SER A 157 35.99 6.14 -2.14
C SER A 157 36.73 5.48 -0.96
N GLY A 158 37.10 4.23 -1.14
CA GLY A 158 37.90 3.49 -0.18
C GLY A 158 39.23 4.18 -0.01
N ALA A 159 39.40 4.93 1.06
CA ALA A 159 40.71 5.28 1.59
C ALA A 159 41.16 4.06 2.41
N SER A 160 41.92 3.22 1.75
CA SER A 160 42.78 2.23 2.41
C SER A 160 43.81 3.00 3.21
N LEU A 161 43.70 3.01 4.52
CA LEU A 161 44.81 3.39 5.42
C LEU A 161 45.53 2.10 5.81
N ARG A 162 46.77 2.04 5.34
CA ARG A 162 47.80 1.12 5.87
C ARG A 162 48.13 1.52 7.31
#